data_21fa8b8d86f0c83ccabb497a5300824e
#
_entry.id   21fa8b8d86f0c83ccabb497a5300824e
#
_cell.length_a   1.000
_cell.length_b   1.000
_cell.length_c   1.000
_cell.angle_alpha   90.00
_cell.angle_beta   90.00
_cell.angle_gamma   90.00
#
_symmetry.space_group_name_H-M   'P 1'
#
loop_
_entity.id
_entity.type
_entity.pdbx_description
1 polymer ?
#
loop_
_entity_poly.entity_id
_entity_poly.type
_entity_poly.pdbx_seq_one_letter_code
_entity_poly.pdbx_strand_id
1 'polypeptide(L)'
;MNNFKRPAGLSLLLLAAVSLQSQSSMSGGNLVFYGLAALALLIFFYIVVSVADNFMVIESKQMGLDDENRAGLFPDFRQMFASKKPGYLKEAHVYTLTKGYDIPMDGEPQETIRDAKVTRFAISPPDFFGLRPIPKLLVEEGDVVKAGDPVFFDKQLSRIKFAAPVSGEVISVTRGLKRSISEIVILADKEQESRSYELPAAGASREELVEFLLESGAWPCIRQRPYNLVANPDVVPRDIFVSTFDTSPVGPNLNLTVRGRMDVFQAGVNVLRRLTPGLVYLGLDGRGESDSPFAAVSGAEKRYFRGAHPAGNVGVQIHHIHPCGVGENTVWTLGVEEVLLLGELFQHGRYDTTRLVAISGGSFSDPSYVRTRAGANIGELIAGQTLEPNSRIISGDVLSGIQKSEEGFLGFFDNQVTAIPEGNEAEVFGWLLPLKPRASISPTIPVLSDNIHITTNSHGEKRAFVVNNDYEQVMPMDIYLTQLMKSIIVNDLESMEGLGIYELVPEDVALAEFACVSKQPLQQILRQGHDTMIAQG
;
A
#
# COMPACT_ATOMS: atom_id res chain seq x y z
N MET A 1 15.17 -31.92 28.10
CA MET A 1 16.07 -31.77 29.26
C MET A 1 17.21 -30.87 28.81
N ASN A 2 17.14 -29.59 29.03
CA ASN A 2 18.29 -28.70 28.90
C ASN A 2 18.22 -27.66 30.03
N ASN A 3 19.19 -27.77 30.94
CA ASN A 3 19.38 -26.92 32.08
C ASN A 3 19.84 -25.52 31.59
N PHE A 4 18.98 -24.54 31.70
CA PHE A 4 19.40 -23.13 31.59
C PHE A 4 20.19 -22.74 32.84
N LYS A 5 21.51 -22.61 32.71
CA LYS A 5 22.35 -21.96 33.69
C LYS A 5 22.03 -20.46 33.70
N ARG A 6 21.50 -19.96 34.79
CA ARG A 6 21.34 -18.51 35.08
C ARG A 6 22.72 -17.84 35.02
N PRO A 7 22.83 -16.65 34.40
CA PRO A 7 24.13 -15.96 34.32
C PRO A 7 24.52 -15.49 35.74
N ALA A 8 25.65 -15.93 36.19
CA ALA A 8 26.26 -15.61 37.50
C ALA A 8 26.64 -14.11 37.64
N GLY A 9 26.50 -13.31 36.59
CA GLY A 9 26.90 -11.91 36.55
C GLY A 9 26.03 -10.95 37.40
N LEU A 10 24.73 -11.22 37.52
CA LEU A 10 23.84 -10.34 38.31
C LEU A 10 24.08 -10.47 39.80
N SER A 11 24.49 -11.65 40.26
CA SER A 11 24.78 -11.89 41.68
C SER A 11 26.09 -11.22 42.16
N LEU A 12 27.08 -11.07 41.28
CA LEU A 12 28.35 -10.38 41.57
C LEU A 12 28.18 -8.85 41.71
N LEU A 13 27.32 -8.26 40.89
CA LEU A 13 27.04 -6.81 40.97
C LEU A 13 26.24 -6.43 42.21
N LEU A 14 25.30 -7.26 42.65
CA LEU A 14 24.57 -7.08 43.89
C LEU A 14 25.50 -7.28 45.13
N LEU A 15 26.44 -8.22 45.08
CA LEU A 15 27.44 -8.42 46.14
C LEU A 15 28.45 -7.26 46.22
N ALA A 16 28.84 -6.65 45.10
CA ALA A 16 29.70 -5.47 45.09
C ALA A 16 28.99 -4.22 45.66
N ALA A 17 27.69 -4.07 45.42
CA ALA A 17 26.89 -2.97 45.98
C ALA A 17 26.68 -3.12 47.50
N VAL A 18 26.58 -4.34 48.03
CA VAL A 18 26.38 -4.62 49.44
C VAL A 18 27.70 -4.51 50.25
N SER A 19 28.87 -4.80 49.66
CA SER A 19 30.16 -4.68 50.34
C SER A 19 30.65 -3.23 50.50
N LEU A 20 30.08 -2.27 49.79
CA LEU A 20 30.38 -0.84 49.93
C LEU A 20 29.66 -0.17 51.11
N GLN A 21 28.82 -0.89 51.83
CA GLN A 21 27.98 -0.35 52.92
C GLN A 21 28.63 -0.38 54.30
N SER A 22 29.88 -0.79 54.42
CA SER A 22 30.52 -1.03 55.73
C SER A 22 31.74 -0.17 56.03
N GLN A 23 31.84 1.08 55.61
CA GLN A 23 32.79 2.01 56.22
C GLN A 23 32.47 3.48 55.99
N SER A 24 32.36 4.22 57.11
CA SER A 24 32.47 5.67 57.29
C SER A 24 31.36 6.57 56.75
N SER A 25 31.03 7.60 57.49
CA SER A 25 30.16 8.74 57.20
C SER A 25 30.54 9.42 55.88
N MET A 26 29.95 8.94 54.76
CA MET A 26 30.10 9.59 53.46
C MET A 26 29.28 10.87 53.44
N SER A 27 29.89 11.99 53.07
CA SER A 27 29.16 13.22 52.81
C SER A 27 28.19 12.97 51.65
N GLY A 28 26.98 13.57 51.68
CA GLY A 28 25.94 13.35 50.66
C GLY A 28 26.43 13.55 49.19
N GLY A 29 27.47 14.36 49.00
CA GLY A 29 28.10 14.56 47.68
C GLY A 29 28.83 13.33 47.11
N ASN A 30 29.46 12.53 47.97
CA ASN A 30 30.14 11.31 47.54
C ASN A 30 29.13 10.21 47.16
N LEU A 31 27.98 10.13 47.83
CA LEU A 31 26.93 9.17 47.49
C LEU A 31 26.30 9.46 46.12
N VAL A 32 26.07 10.74 45.82
CA VAL A 32 25.58 11.19 44.48
C VAL A 32 26.61 10.88 43.40
N PHE A 33 27.90 11.13 43.65
CA PHE A 33 28.98 10.84 42.70
C PHE A 33 29.08 9.35 42.40
N TYR A 34 29.06 8.47 43.40
CA TYR A 34 29.09 7.02 43.14
C TYR A 34 27.81 6.51 42.48
N GLY A 35 26.66 7.12 42.80
CA GLY A 35 25.40 6.81 42.10
C GLY A 35 25.45 7.16 40.61
N LEU A 36 25.98 8.35 40.28
CA LEU A 36 26.17 8.76 38.88
C LEU A 36 27.21 7.90 38.15
N ALA A 37 28.33 7.55 38.84
CA ALA A 37 29.35 6.67 38.28
C ALA A 37 28.79 5.26 37.99
N ALA A 38 28.02 4.69 38.91
CA ALA A 38 27.35 3.40 38.70
C ALA A 38 26.32 3.45 37.53
N LEU A 39 25.54 4.53 37.47
CA LEU A 39 24.60 4.73 36.36
C LEU A 39 25.34 4.84 35.00
N ALA A 40 26.43 5.61 34.94
CA ALA A 40 27.25 5.73 33.75
C ALA A 40 27.85 4.38 33.29
N LEU A 41 28.33 3.55 34.23
CA LEU A 41 28.80 2.20 33.95
C LEU A 41 27.68 1.29 33.44
N LEU A 42 26.50 1.36 34.01
CA LEU A 42 25.34 0.61 33.54
C LEU A 42 24.93 1.00 32.12
N ILE A 43 24.91 2.31 31.84
CA ILE A 43 24.62 2.83 30.47
C ILE A 43 25.71 2.36 29.51
N PHE A 44 26.99 2.46 29.88
CA PHE A 44 28.07 2.00 29.00
C PHE A 44 27.97 0.49 28.72
N PHE A 45 27.73 -0.32 29.78
CA PHE A 45 27.54 -1.77 29.60
C PHE A 45 26.33 -2.09 28.70
N TYR A 46 25.21 -1.38 28.89
CA TYR A 46 24.04 -1.51 28.06
C TYR A 46 24.34 -1.18 26.58
N ILE A 47 25.11 -0.11 26.31
CA ILE A 47 25.50 0.25 24.93
C ILE A 47 26.36 -0.86 24.30
N VAL A 48 27.38 -1.36 25.01
CA VAL A 48 28.27 -2.41 24.51
C VAL A 48 27.48 -3.68 24.19
N VAL A 49 26.59 -4.08 25.07
CA VAL A 49 25.78 -5.30 24.85
C VAL A 49 24.77 -5.10 23.73
N SER A 50 24.16 -3.89 23.64
CA SER A 50 23.24 -3.56 22.54
C SER A 50 23.92 -3.57 21.17
N VAL A 51 25.17 -3.09 21.10
CA VAL A 51 25.98 -3.16 19.85
C VAL A 51 26.29 -4.61 19.49
N ALA A 52 26.70 -5.43 20.47
CA ALA A 52 26.97 -6.86 20.24
C ALA A 52 25.71 -7.61 19.77
N ASP A 53 24.54 -7.29 20.36
CA ASP A 53 23.27 -7.87 19.98
C ASP A 53 22.89 -7.51 18.53
N ASN A 54 23.07 -6.25 18.13
CA ASN A 54 22.85 -5.80 16.76
C ASN A 54 23.74 -6.55 15.75
N PHE A 55 25.03 -6.77 16.07
CA PHE A 55 25.90 -7.56 15.20
C PHE A 55 25.43 -9.00 15.06
N MET A 56 24.99 -9.64 16.12
CA MET A 56 24.45 -11.01 16.07
C MET A 56 23.16 -11.09 15.23
N VAL A 57 22.30 -10.07 15.31
CA VAL A 57 21.10 -9.97 14.49
C VAL A 57 21.44 -9.82 13.00
N ILE A 58 22.43 -8.98 12.66
CA ILE A 58 22.89 -8.79 11.28
C ILE A 58 23.47 -10.11 10.73
N GLU A 59 24.30 -10.80 11.51
CA GLU A 59 24.88 -12.08 11.12
C GLU A 59 23.80 -13.16 10.93
N SER A 60 22.80 -13.22 11.81
CA SER A 60 21.66 -14.13 11.66
C SER A 60 20.88 -13.90 10.37
N LYS A 61 20.67 -12.63 9.99
CA LYS A 61 20.02 -12.27 8.72
C LYS A 61 20.85 -12.70 7.51
N GLN A 62 22.17 -12.51 7.56
CA GLN A 62 23.09 -12.96 6.50
C GLN A 62 23.10 -14.48 6.34
N MET A 63 22.86 -15.23 7.41
CA MET A 63 22.73 -16.68 7.40
C MET A 63 21.34 -17.17 6.95
N GLY A 64 20.40 -16.26 6.63
CA GLY A 64 19.05 -16.61 6.18
C GLY A 64 18.15 -17.15 7.30
N LEU A 65 18.45 -16.86 8.56
CA LEU A 65 17.60 -17.25 9.68
C LEU A 65 16.40 -16.29 9.76
N ASP A 66 15.20 -16.86 9.86
CA ASP A 66 13.97 -16.13 10.06
C ASP A 66 14.01 -15.34 11.37
N ASP A 67 13.24 -14.24 11.45
CA ASP A 67 13.15 -13.38 12.63
C ASP A 67 12.78 -14.13 13.93
N GLU A 68 12.15 -15.31 13.83
CA GLU A 68 11.81 -16.18 14.97
C GLU A 68 13.00 -17.01 15.48
N ASN A 69 13.97 -17.32 14.61
CA ASN A 69 15.13 -18.15 14.91
C ASN A 69 16.43 -17.34 15.01
N ARG A 70 16.34 -16.01 14.97
CA ARG A 70 17.52 -15.15 15.03
C ARG A 70 18.21 -15.25 16.39
N ALA A 71 19.51 -15.35 16.35
CA ALA A 71 20.33 -15.32 17.55
C ALA A 71 20.46 -13.86 18.04
N GLY A 72 19.97 -13.57 19.25
CA GLY A 72 20.17 -12.32 19.97
C GLY A 72 20.51 -12.60 21.43
N LEU A 73 21.23 -11.69 22.07
CA LEU A 73 21.58 -11.78 23.49
C LEU A 73 20.39 -11.44 24.40
N PHE A 74 19.49 -10.61 23.92
CA PHE A 74 18.29 -10.23 24.63
C PHE A 74 17.04 -10.69 23.88
N PRO A 75 16.01 -11.15 24.59
CA PRO A 75 14.70 -11.27 24.00
C PRO A 75 14.23 -9.87 23.58
N ASP A 76 13.70 -9.77 22.37
CA ASP A 76 13.10 -8.53 21.91
C ASP A 76 11.95 -8.15 22.86
N PHE A 77 12.13 -7.05 23.59
CA PHE A 77 11.11 -6.57 24.53
C PHE A 77 9.77 -6.33 23.86
N ARG A 78 9.78 -6.01 22.55
CA ARG A 78 8.55 -5.86 21.75
C ARG A 78 7.85 -7.20 21.56
N GLN A 79 8.59 -8.32 21.42
CA GLN A 79 8.00 -9.66 21.34
C GLN A 79 7.39 -10.12 22.67
N MET A 80 7.94 -9.68 23.80
CA MET A 80 7.35 -9.98 25.13
C MET A 80 5.98 -9.35 25.34
N PHE A 81 5.70 -8.22 24.68
CA PHE A 81 4.41 -7.50 24.71
C PHE A 81 3.60 -7.69 23.44
N ALA A 82 4.13 -8.39 22.43
CA ALA A 82 3.37 -8.72 21.24
C ALA A 82 2.19 -9.64 21.59
N SER A 83 1.02 -9.33 21.06
CA SER A 83 -0.15 -10.21 21.20
C SER A 83 0.20 -11.63 20.74
N LYS A 84 -0.23 -12.65 21.48
CA LYS A 84 0.01 -14.05 21.11
C LYS A 84 -0.46 -14.27 19.68
N LYS A 85 0.39 -14.95 18.89
CA LYS A 85 0.01 -15.32 17.51
C LYS A 85 -1.27 -16.14 17.54
N PRO A 86 -2.28 -15.79 16.73
CA PRO A 86 -3.48 -16.62 16.56
C PRO A 86 -3.13 -18.05 16.15
N GLY A 87 -4.04 -18.99 16.47
CA GLY A 87 -3.79 -20.42 16.26
C GLY A 87 -3.53 -20.80 14.80
N TYR A 88 -4.16 -20.10 13.84
CA TYR A 88 -4.02 -20.36 12.40
C TYR A 88 -2.64 -19.95 11.84
N LEU A 89 -1.89 -19.11 12.55
CA LEU A 89 -0.55 -18.68 12.15
C LEU A 89 0.58 -19.59 12.62
N LYS A 90 0.31 -20.65 13.37
CA LYS A 90 1.37 -21.49 13.97
C LYS A 90 2.26 -22.20 12.96
N GLU A 91 1.70 -22.60 11.82
CA GLU A 91 2.39 -23.32 10.74
C GLU A 91 2.52 -22.46 9.46
N ALA A 92 2.10 -21.20 9.53
CA ALA A 92 2.11 -20.28 8.39
C ALA A 92 3.41 -19.48 8.31
N HIS A 93 3.79 -19.10 7.09
CA HIS A 93 4.87 -18.11 6.89
C HIS A 93 4.36 -16.72 7.24
N VAL A 94 4.87 -16.14 8.31
CA VAL A 94 4.45 -14.87 8.88
C VAL A 94 5.60 -13.87 8.91
N TYR A 95 5.41 -12.74 8.25
CA TYR A 95 6.29 -11.59 8.35
C TYR A 95 5.74 -10.61 9.39
N THR A 96 6.54 -10.31 10.42
CA THR A 96 6.18 -9.34 11.46
C THR A 96 6.96 -8.05 11.24
N LEU A 97 6.25 -7.02 10.78
CA LEU A 97 6.82 -5.71 10.49
C LEU A 97 6.81 -4.86 11.77
N THR A 98 7.97 -4.33 12.14
CA THR A 98 8.13 -3.53 13.37
C THR A 98 8.12 -2.03 13.10
N LYS A 99 8.21 -1.64 11.84
CA LYS A 99 8.15 -0.26 11.37
C LYS A 99 6.81 -0.02 10.68
N GLY A 100 6.38 1.23 10.66
CA GLY A 100 5.10 1.63 10.10
C GLY A 100 4.30 2.46 11.11
N TYR A 101 3.15 2.97 10.67
CA TYR A 101 2.28 3.75 11.53
C TYR A 101 0.84 3.73 11.03
N ASP A 102 -0.09 3.29 11.87
CA ASP A 102 -1.52 3.39 11.60
C ASP A 102 -1.98 4.80 12.02
N ILE A 103 -2.40 5.60 11.04
CA ILE A 103 -2.89 6.95 11.29
C ILE A 103 -4.26 6.83 11.97
N PRO A 104 -4.43 7.33 13.20
CA PRO A 104 -5.68 7.20 13.96
C PRO A 104 -6.75 8.17 13.42
N MET A 105 -7.34 7.84 12.29
CA MET A 105 -8.31 8.65 11.56
C MET A 105 -9.73 8.16 11.85
N ASP A 106 -10.68 9.09 12.03
CA ASP A 106 -12.11 8.81 12.13
C ASP A 106 -12.75 8.56 10.76
N GLY A 107 -13.99 8.06 10.76
CA GLY A 107 -14.75 7.80 9.54
C GLY A 107 -14.46 6.44 8.90
N GLU A 108 -14.19 5.41 9.70
CA GLU A 108 -14.09 4.02 9.24
C GLU A 108 -15.44 3.55 8.65
N PRO A 109 -15.46 2.91 7.45
CA PRO A 109 -16.69 2.49 6.81
C PRO A 109 -17.34 1.31 7.53
N GLN A 110 -18.62 1.44 7.86
CA GLN A 110 -19.42 0.34 8.41
C GLN A 110 -19.68 -0.72 7.34
N GLU A 111 -19.75 -2.00 7.70
CA GLU A 111 -19.98 -3.12 6.78
C GLU A 111 -21.37 -3.14 6.13
N THR A 112 -22.02 -2.00 6.00
CA THR A 112 -23.30 -1.84 5.31
C THR A 112 -23.05 -1.56 3.83
N ILE A 113 -23.59 -2.41 2.96
CA ILE A 113 -23.41 -2.30 1.51
C ILE A 113 -24.69 -1.70 0.90
N ARG A 114 -24.53 -0.64 0.10
CA ARG A 114 -25.57 -0.01 -0.69
C ARG A 114 -25.29 -0.14 -2.18
N ASP A 115 -26.32 -0.20 -3.00
CA ASP A 115 -26.18 -0.11 -4.45
C ASP A 115 -26.33 1.34 -4.89
N ALA A 116 -25.31 1.89 -5.57
CA ALA A 116 -25.38 3.25 -6.11
C ALA A 116 -26.12 3.27 -7.44
N LYS A 117 -26.90 4.34 -7.64
CA LYS A 117 -27.53 4.64 -8.93
C LYS A 117 -26.64 5.60 -9.71
N VAL A 118 -25.50 5.09 -10.18
CA VAL A 118 -24.57 5.88 -11.00
C VAL A 118 -24.94 5.73 -12.46
N THR A 119 -25.01 6.85 -13.15
CA THR A 119 -25.37 6.93 -14.57
C THR A 119 -24.19 7.35 -15.45
N ARG A 120 -23.20 8.07 -14.89
CA ARG A 120 -22.00 8.53 -15.60
C ARG A 120 -20.78 7.78 -15.10
N PHE A 121 -20.01 7.26 -16.05
CA PHE A 121 -18.74 6.58 -15.77
C PHE A 121 -17.66 7.14 -16.68
N ALA A 122 -16.41 7.10 -16.24
CA ALA A 122 -15.30 7.49 -17.08
C ALA A 122 -14.19 6.45 -17.05
N ILE A 123 -13.46 6.38 -18.14
CA ILE A 123 -12.15 5.74 -18.18
C ILE A 123 -11.10 6.82 -18.45
N SER A 124 -10.11 6.90 -17.58
CA SER A 124 -9.11 7.97 -17.56
C SER A 124 -7.74 7.40 -17.93
N PRO A 125 -7.18 7.74 -19.11
CA PRO A 125 -5.84 7.27 -19.48
C PRO A 125 -4.75 7.57 -18.44
N PRO A 126 -4.79 8.68 -17.65
CA PRO A 126 -3.83 8.94 -16.58
C PRO A 126 -3.80 7.90 -15.45
N ASP A 127 -4.86 7.10 -15.26
CA ASP A 127 -4.89 6.04 -14.26
C ASP A 127 -3.94 4.87 -14.61
N PHE A 128 -3.57 4.76 -15.90
CA PHE A 128 -2.73 3.69 -16.42
C PHE A 128 -1.32 4.19 -16.68
N PHE A 129 -0.41 3.94 -15.74
CA PHE A 129 0.98 4.36 -15.87
C PHE A 129 1.70 3.61 -17.00
N GLY A 130 2.59 4.33 -17.70
CA GLY A 130 3.36 3.79 -18.83
C GLY A 130 2.80 4.15 -20.19
N LEU A 131 1.57 4.68 -20.28
CA LEU A 131 1.01 5.18 -21.53
C LEU A 131 1.79 6.38 -22.04
N ARG A 132 2.49 6.22 -23.15
CA ARG A 132 3.28 7.30 -23.78
C ARG A 132 3.20 7.21 -25.31
N PRO A 133 3.25 8.34 -26.03
CA PRO A 133 3.14 9.73 -25.56
C PRO A 133 1.69 10.19 -25.32
N ILE A 134 0.72 9.69 -26.06
CA ILE A 134 -0.72 9.97 -25.96
C ILE A 134 -1.45 8.77 -26.54
N PRO A 135 -2.43 8.19 -25.86
CA PRO A 135 -3.21 7.07 -26.37
C PRO A 135 -3.95 7.47 -27.67
N LYS A 136 -4.23 6.50 -28.51
CA LYS A 136 -5.05 6.71 -29.69
C LYS A 136 -6.48 6.28 -29.40
N LEU A 137 -7.43 7.20 -29.58
CA LEU A 137 -8.85 6.93 -29.43
C LEU A 137 -9.35 5.99 -30.53
N LEU A 138 -10.29 5.14 -30.15
CA LEU A 138 -11.06 4.25 -31.04
C LEU A 138 -12.54 4.67 -31.12
N VAL A 139 -12.96 5.61 -30.27
CA VAL A 139 -14.34 6.11 -30.16
C VAL A 139 -14.38 7.63 -30.28
N GLU A 140 -15.53 8.15 -30.68
CA GLU A 140 -15.87 9.56 -30.73
C GLU A 140 -17.12 9.84 -29.89
N GLU A 141 -17.37 11.12 -29.59
CA GLU A 141 -18.59 11.53 -28.87
C GLU A 141 -19.83 11.16 -29.71
N GLY A 142 -20.82 10.51 -29.09
CA GLY A 142 -22.01 9.95 -29.72
C GLY A 142 -21.92 8.46 -30.09
N ASP A 143 -20.73 7.84 -29.94
CA ASP A 143 -20.62 6.40 -30.19
C ASP A 143 -21.23 5.60 -29.04
N VAL A 144 -21.87 4.49 -29.36
CA VAL A 144 -22.42 3.53 -28.41
C VAL A 144 -21.46 2.37 -28.23
N VAL A 145 -21.12 2.07 -26.98
CA VAL A 145 -20.17 1.01 -26.62
C VAL A 145 -20.81 0.00 -25.66
N LYS A 146 -20.33 -1.23 -25.69
CA LYS A 146 -20.61 -2.27 -24.69
C LYS A 146 -19.48 -2.33 -23.66
N ALA A 147 -19.77 -2.80 -22.44
CA ALA A 147 -18.72 -3.10 -21.50
C ALA A 147 -17.73 -4.10 -22.10
N GLY A 148 -16.43 -3.77 -22.09
CA GLY A 148 -15.41 -4.57 -22.78
C GLY A 148 -15.06 -4.12 -24.20
N ASP A 149 -15.81 -3.20 -24.81
CA ASP A 149 -15.41 -2.64 -26.12
C ASP A 149 -14.18 -1.72 -25.97
N PRO A 150 -13.21 -1.80 -26.88
CA PRO A 150 -12.00 -1.00 -26.78
C PRO A 150 -12.29 0.48 -27.09
N VAL A 151 -11.93 1.37 -26.16
CA VAL A 151 -12.11 2.84 -26.30
C VAL A 151 -10.85 3.56 -26.72
N PHE A 152 -9.68 3.07 -26.33
CA PHE A 152 -8.39 3.58 -26.79
C PHE A 152 -7.30 2.49 -26.69
N PHE A 153 -6.13 2.77 -27.28
CA PHE A 153 -4.97 1.88 -27.17
C PHE A 153 -3.67 2.66 -26.99
N ASP A 154 -2.64 1.97 -26.49
CA ASP A 154 -1.29 2.51 -26.38
C ASP A 154 -0.62 2.58 -27.76
N LYS A 155 -0.10 3.76 -28.13
CA LYS A 155 0.58 3.92 -29.43
C LYS A 155 1.90 3.18 -29.55
N GLN A 156 2.59 2.93 -28.44
CA GLN A 156 3.86 2.20 -28.44
C GLN A 156 3.61 0.69 -28.51
N LEU A 157 2.63 0.21 -27.75
CA LEU A 157 2.22 -1.18 -27.71
C LEU A 157 0.75 -1.29 -28.15
N SER A 158 0.50 -1.15 -29.46
CA SER A 158 -0.87 -1.06 -30.02
C SER A 158 -1.75 -2.29 -29.76
N ARG A 159 -1.17 -3.39 -29.33
CA ARG A 159 -1.89 -4.58 -28.85
C ARG A 159 -2.61 -4.33 -27.53
N ILE A 160 -2.13 -3.39 -26.68
CA ILE A 160 -2.74 -3.07 -25.38
C ILE A 160 -3.92 -2.13 -25.64
N LYS A 161 -5.11 -2.67 -25.50
CA LYS A 161 -6.38 -1.95 -25.63
C LYS A 161 -6.97 -1.73 -24.25
N PHE A 162 -7.67 -0.61 -24.08
CA PHE A 162 -8.34 -0.22 -22.86
C PHE A 162 -9.84 -0.22 -23.11
N ALA A 163 -10.58 -0.96 -22.32
CA ALA A 163 -11.98 -1.26 -22.57
C ALA A 163 -12.93 -0.35 -21.78
N ALA A 164 -14.13 -0.12 -22.34
CA ALA A 164 -15.21 0.59 -21.67
C ALA A 164 -15.63 -0.16 -20.39
N PRO A 165 -15.72 0.52 -19.23
CA PRO A 165 -16.13 -0.10 -17.98
C PRO A 165 -17.62 -0.45 -17.93
N VAL A 166 -18.44 0.20 -18.75
CA VAL A 166 -19.90 0.06 -18.82
C VAL A 166 -20.37 0.11 -20.27
N SER A 167 -21.60 -0.38 -20.54
CA SER A 167 -22.27 -0.09 -21.81
C SER A 167 -22.99 1.25 -21.75
N GLY A 168 -23.04 1.95 -22.87
CA GLY A 168 -23.70 3.25 -22.98
C GLY A 168 -23.15 4.11 -24.11
N GLU A 169 -23.55 5.37 -24.11
CA GLU A 169 -23.14 6.38 -25.08
C GLU A 169 -21.93 7.17 -24.58
N VAL A 170 -20.90 7.34 -25.39
CA VAL A 170 -19.77 8.24 -25.12
C VAL A 170 -20.25 9.69 -25.25
N ILE A 171 -20.44 10.35 -24.11
CA ILE A 171 -21.00 11.71 -24.07
C ILE A 171 -19.94 12.82 -24.09
N SER A 172 -18.70 12.51 -23.71
CA SER A 172 -17.62 13.50 -23.68
C SER A 172 -16.23 12.86 -23.76
N VAL A 173 -15.31 13.53 -24.45
CA VAL A 173 -13.87 13.24 -24.47
C VAL A 173 -13.11 14.48 -24.02
N THR A 174 -12.78 14.54 -22.73
CA THR A 174 -12.10 15.69 -22.12
C THR A 174 -10.61 15.68 -22.46
N ARG A 175 -10.09 16.82 -22.92
CA ARG A 175 -8.68 16.99 -23.28
C ARG A 175 -7.99 17.97 -22.34
N GLY A 176 -6.83 17.57 -21.82
CA GLY A 176 -5.96 18.36 -20.98
C GLY A 176 -4.87 19.12 -21.76
N LEU A 177 -3.81 19.50 -21.03
CA LEU A 177 -2.65 20.17 -21.61
C LEU A 177 -2.02 19.35 -22.74
N LYS A 178 -1.50 20.04 -23.77
CA LYS A 178 -0.86 19.42 -24.95
C LYS A 178 -1.76 18.39 -25.68
N ARG A 179 -3.09 18.56 -25.60
CA ARG A 179 -4.09 17.63 -26.15
C ARG A 179 -4.06 16.22 -25.56
N SER A 180 -3.52 16.05 -24.34
CA SER A 180 -3.65 14.80 -23.61
C SER A 180 -5.14 14.50 -23.38
N ILE A 181 -5.48 13.21 -23.35
CA ILE A 181 -6.84 12.78 -23.02
C ILE A 181 -6.88 12.62 -21.50
N SER A 182 -7.75 13.37 -20.85
CA SER A 182 -7.94 13.27 -19.41
C SER A 182 -8.98 12.22 -19.04
N GLU A 183 -10.13 12.26 -19.70
CA GLU A 183 -11.28 11.40 -19.39
C GLU A 183 -12.10 11.13 -20.63
N ILE A 184 -12.66 9.92 -20.73
CA ILE A 184 -13.67 9.52 -21.70
C ILE A 184 -14.90 9.15 -20.89
N VAL A 185 -15.96 9.96 -20.99
CA VAL A 185 -17.17 9.81 -20.17
C VAL A 185 -18.24 9.06 -20.95
N ILE A 186 -18.83 8.05 -20.31
CA ILE A 186 -19.87 7.19 -20.85
C ILE A 186 -21.14 7.38 -20.01
N LEU A 187 -22.25 7.71 -20.66
CA LEU A 187 -23.59 7.68 -20.06
C LEU A 187 -24.11 6.24 -20.13
N ALA A 188 -24.18 5.59 -18.99
CA ALA A 188 -24.48 4.17 -18.90
C ALA A 188 -25.92 3.84 -19.27
N ASP A 189 -26.11 2.73 -19.99
CA ASP A 189 -27.41 2.15 -20.25
C ASP A 189 -28.08 1.66 -18.95
N LYS A 190 -29.42 1.65 -18.93
CA LYS A 190 -30.18 1.08 -17.79
C LYS A 190 -29.92 -0.42 -17.66
N GLU A 191 -29.88 -1.13 -18.76
CA GLU A 191 -29.54 -2.55 -18.83
C GLU A 191 -28.15 -2.66 -19.43
N GLN A 192 -27.23 -3.16 -18.65
CA GLN A 192 -25.82 -3.23 -19.04
C GLN A 192 -25.58 -4.40 -19.96
N GLU A 193 -25.00 -4.11 -21.12
CA GLU A 193 -24.54 -5.10 -22.07
C GLU A 193 -23.02 -5.26 -22.00
N SER A 194 -22.56 -6.50 -22.01
CA SER A 194 -21.12 -6.82 -22.11
C SER A 194 -20.83 -7.45 -23.46
N ARG A 195 -19.68 -7.13 -24.01
CA ARG A 195 -19.14 -7.87 -25.15
C ARG A 195 -18.96 -9.34 -24.78
N SER A 196 -19.39 -10.23 -25.65
CA SER A 196 -19.20 -11.67 -25.46
C SER A 196 -17.88 -12.11 -26.06
N TYR A 197 -17.16 -12.96 -25.35
CA TYR A 197 -15.87 -13.50 -25.77
C TYR A 197 -15.93 -15.01 -25.84
N GLU A 198 -15.29 -15.59 -26.86
CA GLU A 198 -15.00 -17.02 -26.91
C GLU A 198 -13.87 -17.33 -25.93
N LEU A 199 -14.16 -18.18 -24.94
CA LEU A 199 -13.19 -18.50 -23.91
C LEU A 199 -12.06 -19.38 -24.49
N PRO A 200 -10.80 -19.15 -24.11
CA PRO A 200 -9.69 -20.03 -24.45
C PRO A 200 -9.94 -21.44 -23.91
N ALA A 201 -9.49 -22.45 -24.65
CA ALA A 201 -9.59 -23.84 -24.22
C ALA A 201 -8.92 -24.05 -22.84
N ALA A 202 -9.39 -25.03 -22.07
CA ALA A 202 -8.81 -25.34 -20.76
C ALA A 202 -7.29 -25.62 -20.81
N GLY A 203 -6.78 -26.12 -21.95
CA GLY A 203 -5.36 -26.38 -22.21
C GLY A 203 -4.64 -25.30 -23.01
N ALA A 204 -5.23 -24.10 -23.20
CA ALA A 204 -4.63 -23.01 -23.97
C ALA A 204 -3.22 -22.65 -23.44
N SER A 205 -2.30 -22.31 -24.34
CA SER A 205 -0.95 -21.88 -23.99
C SER A 205 -0.95 -20.52 -23.27
N ARG A 206 0.20 -20.14 -22.70
CA ARG A 206 0.36 -18.81 -22.12
C ARG A 206 0.12 -17.70 -23.15
N GLU A 207 0.65 -17.89 -24.36
CA GLU A 207 0.54 -16.96 -25.46
C GLU A 207 -0.92 -16.75 -25.86
N GLU A 208 -1.71 -17.82 -25.95
CA GLU A 208 -3.14 -17.74 -26.24
C GLU A 208 -3.92 -17.00 -25.14
N LEU A 209 -3.54 -17.19 -23.88
CA LEU A 209 -4.10 -16.44 -22.74
C LEU A 209 -3.75 -14.95 -22.81
N VAL A 210 -2.51 -14.62 -23.14
CA VAL A 210 -2.05 -13.23 -23.28
C VAL A 210 -2.82 -12.54 -24.41
N GLU A 211 -2.96 -13.19 -25.58
CA GLU A 211 -3.74 -12.63 -26.70
C GLU A 211 -5.21 -12.42 -26.32
N PHE A 212 -5.80 -13.36 -25.61
CA PHE A 212 -7.18 -13.24 -25.14
C PHE A 212 -7.35 -12.06 -24.16
N LEU A 213 -6.43 -11.87 -23.23
CA LEU A 213 -6.44 -10.74 -22.28
C LEU A 213 -6.24 -9.40 -22.99
N LEU A 214 -5.40 -9.35 -24.02
CA LEU A 214 -5.19 -8.17 -24.84
C LEU A 214 -6.44 -7.82 -25.67
N GLU A 215 -7.07 -8.84 -26.28
CA GLU A 215 -8.29 -8.67 -27.09
C GLU A 215 -9.49 -8.25 -26.25
N SER A 216 -9.63 -8.82 -25.04
CA SER A 216 -10.72 -8.50 -24.13
C SER A 216 -10.58 -7.14 -23.43
N GLY A 217 -9.42 -6.47 -23.55
CA GLY A 217 -9.13 -5.23 -22.84
C GLY A 217 -8.91 -5.40 -21.34
N ALA A 218 -8.75 -6.64 -20.86
CA ALA A 218 -8.45 -6.92 -19.45
C ALA A 218 -6.95 -6.85 -19.12
N TRP A 219 -6.08 -6.84 -20.14
CA TRP A 219 -4.64 -6.76 -19.96
C TRP A 219 -4.17 -5.58 -19.10
N PRO A 220 -4.70 -4.33 -19.23
CA PRO A 220 -4.29 -3.19 -18.45
C PRO A 220 -4.51 -3.32 -16.93
N CYS A 221 -5.29 -4.32 -16.47
CA CYS A 221 -5.44 -4.64 -15.06
C CYS A 221 -4.16 -5.22 -14.44
N ILE A 222 -3.23 -5.73 -15.25
CA ILE A 222 -1.97 -6.29 -14.82
C ILE A 222 -0.92 -5.18 -14.77
N ARG A 223 -0.35 -4.94 -13.60
CA ARG A 223 0.72 -3.96 -13.40
C ARG A 223 2.06 -4.66 -13.25
N GLN A 224 3.10 -4.04 -13.77
CA GLN A 224 4.47 -4.57 -13.74
C GLN A 224 5.35 -3.76 -12.78
N ARG A 225 6.10 -4.44 -11.95
CA ARG A 225 7.20 -3.89 -11.15
C ARG A 225 8.53 -4.29 -11.81
N PRO A 226 9.54 -3.42 -11.84
CA PRO A 226 9.59 -2.07 -11.29
C PRO A 226 8.67 -1.06 -12.00
N TYR A 227 8.56 0.13 -11.39
CA TYR A 227 7.90 1.35 -11.92
C TYR A 227 6.36 1.39 -11.86
N ASN A 228 5.68 0.27 -11.60
CA ASN A 228 4.21 0.17 -11.55
C ASN A 228 3.54 0.59 -12.88
N LEU A 229 4.01 0.06 -13.99
CA LEU A 229 3.48 0.30 -15.33
C LEU A 229 2.43 -0.76 -15.70
N VAL A 230 1.62 -0.50 -16.73
CA VAL A 230 0.87 -1.57 -17.39
C VAL A 230 1.87 -2.61 -17.88
N ALA A 231 1.61 -3.89 -17.62
CA ALA A 231 2.56 -4.96 -17.94
C ALA A 231 2.87 -5.05 -19.44
N ASN A 232 4.14 -5.23 -19.77
CA ASN A 232 4.53 -5.51 -21.14
C ASN A 232 4.16 -6.97 -21.48
N PRO A 233 3.29 -7.25 -22.48
CA PRO A 233 2.85 -8.59 -22.82
C PRO A 233 3.98 -9.52 -23.30
N ASP A 234 5.08 -8.95 -23.79
CA ASP A 234 6.23 -9.71 -24.26
C ASP A 234 7.19 -10.12 -23.13
N VAL A 235 6.97 -9.61 -21.91
CA VAL A 235 7.74 -9.97 -20.72
C VAL A 235 7.04 -11.12 -19.99
N VAL A 236 7.82 -12.12 -19.56
CA VAL A 236 7.34 -13.18 -18.67
C VAL A 236 7.70 -12.79 -17.26
N PRO A 237 6.72 -12.62 -16.36
CA PRO A 237 7.04 -12.25 -14.98
C PRO A 237 7.66 -13.42 -14.23
N ARG A 238 8.62 -13.12 -13.37
CA ARG A 238 9.19 -14.12 -12.46
C ARG A 238 8.11 -14.70 -11.54
N ASP A 239 7.32 -13.82 -10.91
CA ASP A 239 6.24 -14.14 -9.98
C ASP A 239 5.08 -13.14 -10.15
N ILE A 240 3.91 -13.48 -9.59
CA ILE A 240 2.75 -12.59 -9.53
C ILE A 240 2.31 -12.43 -8.08
N PHE A 241 2.06 -11.18 -7.65
CA PHE A 241 1.69 -10.84 -6.28
C PHE A 241 0.32 -10.18 -6.22
N VAL A 242 -0.48 -10.60 -5.24
CA VAL A 242 -1.80 -10.02 -4.93
C VAL A 242 -1.87 -9.75 -3.43
N SER A 243 -1.99 -8.48 -3.02
CA SER A 243 -2.34 -8.17 -1.64
C SER A 243 -3.84 -8.33 -1.44
N THR A 244 -4.25 -9.06 -0.39
CA THR A 244 -5.66 -9.33 -0.10
C THR A 244 -6.20 -8.53 1.08
N PHE A 245 -5.43 -7.57 1.58
CA PHE A 245 -5.84 -6.65 2.64
C PHE A 245 -5.25 -5.26 2.43
N ASP A 246 -5.93 -4.29 2.97
CA ASP A 246 -5.52 -2.90 2.96
C ASP A 246 -5.19 -2.44 4.38
N THR A 247 -4.17 -1.61 4.53
CA THR A 247 -3.77 -0.98 5.79
C THR A 247 -3.76 0.54 5.70
N SER A 248 -4.22 1.11 4.59
CA SER A 248 -4.37 2.55 4.47
C SER A 248 -5.36 3.11 5.51
N PRO A 249 -5.25 4.39 5.88
CA PRO A 249 -6.17 4.99 6.85
C PRO A 249 -7.63 4.82 6.40
N VAL A 250 -8.46 4.27 7.27
CA VAL A 250 -9.88 3.94 7.02
C VAL A 250 -10.12 3.18 5.71
N GLY A 251 -9.15 2.34 5.33
CA GLY A 251 -9.15 1.58 4.10
C GLY A 251 -10.21 0.49 4.04
N PRO A 252 -10.52 -0.04 2.84
CA PRO A 252 -11.57 -1.02 2.63
C PRO A 252 -11.24 -2.39 3.23
N ASN A 253 -12.25 -3.07 3.79
CA ASN A 253 -12.16 -4.47 4.15
C ASN A 253 -12.36 -5.35 2.91
N LEU A 254 -11.25 -5.83 2.31
CA LEU A 254 -11.30 -6.62 1.08
C LEU A 254 -11.96 -8.00 1.25
N ASN A 255 -12.14 -8.49 2.48
CA ASN A 255 -12.93 -9.68 2.73
C ASN A 255 -14.41 -9.51 2.34
N LEU A 256 -14.93 -8.25 2.40
CA LEU A 256 -16.30 -7.95 1.96
C LEU A 256 -16.40 -8.00 0.43
N THR A 257 -15.37 -7.58 -0.29
CA THR A 257 -15.30 -7.57 -1.74
C THR A 257 -15.52 -8.97 -2.34
N VAL A 258 -14.96 -10.00 -1.71
CA VAL A 258 -15.07 -11.38 -2.19
C VAL A 258 -16.24 -12.17 -1.58
N ARG A 259 -17.04 -11.55 -0.70
CA ARG A 259 -18.18 -12.21 -0.08
C ARG A 259 -19.18 -12.71 -1.14
N GLY A 260 -19.34 -14.02 -1.26
CA GLY A 260 -20.18 -14.68 -2.28
C GLY A 260 -19.56 -14.74 -3.68
N ARG A 261 -18.27 -14.38 -3.86
CA ARG A 261 -17.53 -14.39 -5.14
C ARG A 261 -16.18 -15.11 -5.04
N MET A 262 -15.98 -15.97 -4.03
CA MET A 262 -14.70 -16.66 -3.84
C MET A 262 -14.38 -17.66 -4.96
N ASP A 263 -15.38 -18.24 -5.60
CA ASP A 263 -15.24 -19.09 -6.78
C ASP A 263 -14.71 -18.29 -7.99
N VAL A 264 -15.22 -17.08 -8.18
CA VAL A 264 -14.74 -16.14 -9.21
C VAL A 264 -13.29 -15.73 -8.93
N PHE A 265 -12.97 -15.40 -7.68
CA PHE A 265 -11.60 -15.06 -7.29
C PHE A 265 -10.64 -16.23 -7.52
N GLN A 266 -11.06 -17.46 -7.17
CA GLN A 266 -10.30 -18.70 -7.44
C GLN A 266 -10.05 -18.89 -8.93
N ALA A 267 -11.06 -18.61 -9.78
CA ALA A 267 -10.88 -18.69 -11.23
C ALA A 267 -9.84 -17.68 -11.74
N GLY A 268 -9.87 -16.45 -11.23
CA GLY A 268 -8.85 -15.43 -11.53
C GLY A 268 -7.44 -15.89 -11.15
N VAL A 269 -7.26 -16.43 -9.93
CA VAL A 269 -5.98 -16.99 -9.49
C VAL A 269 -5.52 -18.14 -10.38
N ASN A 270 -6.43 -19.01 -10.84
CA ASN A 270 -6.09 -20.09 -11.77
C ASN A 270 -5.57 -19.57 -13.12
N VAL A 271 -6.08 -18.42 -13.58
CA VAL A 271 -5.55 -17.74 -14.78
C VAL A 271 -4.14 -17.20 -14.52
N LEU A 272 -3.94 -16.50 -13.40
CA LEU A 272 -2.63 -15.93 -13.05
C LEU A 272 -1.54 -17.00 -12.99
N ARG A 273 -1.82 -18.17 -12.44
CA ARG A 273 -0.87 -19.30 -12.39
C ARG A 273 -0.38 -19.77 -13.77
N ARG A 274 -1.15 -19.54 -14.81
CA ARG A 274 -0.80 -19.92 -16.19
C ARG A 274 -0.03 -18.83 -16.91
N LEU A 275 0.03 -17.62 -16.34
CA LEU A 275 0.74 -16.47 -16.93
C LEU A 275 2.22 -16.38 -16.48
N THR A 276 2.62 -17.07 -15.41
CA THR A 276 3.99 -17.10 -14.92
C THR A 276 4.51 -18.53 -14.77
N PRO A 277 5.81 -18.79 -15.04
CA PRO A 277 6.46 -20.04 -14.68
C PRO A 277 6.75 -20.15 -13.18
N GLY A 278 6.72 -19.03 -12.47
CA GLY A 278 6.98 -18.95 -11.03
C GLY A 278 5.75 -19.16 -10.18
N LEU A 279 5.64 -18.40 -9.10
CA LEU A 279 4.57 -18.54 -8.12
C LEU A 279 3.59 -17.36 -8.16
N VAL A 280 2.35 -17.62 -7.77
CA VAL A 280 1.38 -16.59 -7.42
C VAL A 280 1.37 -16.48 -5.90
N TYR A 281 1.71 -15.33 -5.37
CA TYR A 281 1.70 -15.04 -3.95
C TYR A 281 0.44 -14.27 -3.54
N LEU A 282 -0.21 -14.72 -2.48
CA LEU A 282 -1.27 -13.97 -1.81
C LEU A 282 -0.74 -13.45 -0.47
N GLY A 283 -0.68 -12.13 -0.33
CA GLY A 283 -0.39 -11.47 0.94
C GLY A 283 -1.67 -11.41 1.78
N LEU A 284 -1.68 -12.03 2.96
CA LEU A 284 -2.83 -12.11 3.86
C LEU A 284 -2.59 -11.31 5.15
N ASP A 285 -3.67 -10.77 5.69
CA ASP A 285 -3.64 -10.08 6.99
C ASP A 285 -3.48 -11.09 8.13
N GLY A 286 -2.37 -10.99 8.86
CA GLY A 286 -2.09 -11.80 10.05
C GLY A 286 -2.42 -11.11 11.37
N ARG A 287 -3.06 -9.93 11.37
CA ARG A 287 -3.39 -9.14 12.58
C ARG A 287 -4.67 -9.62 13.25
N GLY A 288 -5.63 -10.15 12.47
CA GLY A 288 -6.93 -10.58 12.94
C GLY A 288 -6.92 -11.81 13.85
N GLU A 289 -8.00 -12.03 14.59
CA GLU A 289 -8.19 -13.21 15.44
C GLU A 289 -8.58 -14.46 14.63
N SER A 290 -9.23 -14.29 13.49
CA SER A 290 -9.66 -15.33 12.56
C SER A 290 -8.93 -15.20 11.23
N ASP A 291 -8.80 -16.33 10.54
CA ASP A 291 -8.18 -16.39 9.22
C ASP A 291 -9.05 -15.70 8.16
N SER A 292 -8.39 -15.19 7.12
CA SER A 292 -9.05 -14.55 5.99
C SER A 292 -9.71 -15.58 5.06
N PRO A 293 -10.85 -15.26 4.38
CA PRO A 293 -11.44 -16.12 3.36
C PRO A 293 -10.47 -16.46 2.22
N PHE A 294 -9.52 -15.60 1.93
CA PHE A 294 -8.47 -15.84 0.92
C PHE A 294 -7.51 -16.99 1.28
N ALA A 295 -7.45 -17.40 2.55
CA ALA A 295 -6.65 -18.55 2.96
C ALA A 295 -7.15 -19.87 2.33
N ALA A 296 -8.43 -19.95 1.96
CA ALA A 296 -9.03 -21.13 1.31
C ALA A 296 -8.65 -21.26 -0.18
N VAL A 297 -8.08 -20.21 -0.79
CA VAL A 297 -7.70 -20.20 -2.21
C VAL A 297 -6.62 -21.25 -2.47
N SER A 298 -6.80 -22.06 -3.49
CA SER A 298 -5.84 -23.10 -3.88
C SER A 298 -4.90 -22.59 -4.99
N GLY A 299 -3.69 -23.16 -5.03
CA GLY A 299 -2.75 -22.91 -6.11
C GLY A 299 -1.99 -21.58 -6.02
N ALA A 300 -2.07 -20.90 -4.91
CA ALA A 300 -1.24 -19.73 -4.61
C ALA A 300 -0.50 -19.95 -3.28
N GLU A 301 0.69 -19.38 -3.18
CA GLU A 301 1.50 -19.34 -1.98
C GLU A 301 1.01 -18.23 -1.05
N LYS A 302 0.68 -18.58 0.19
CA LYS A 302 0.13 -17.66 1.18
C LYS A 302 1.24 -17.16 2.09
N ARG A 303 1.31 -15.85 2.26
CA ARG A 303 2.24 -15.17 3.14
C ARG A 303 1.47 -14.19 4.01
N TYR A 304 1.60 -14.34 5.32
CA TYR A 304 0.90 -13.50 6.29
C TYR A 304 1.77 -12.34 6.72
N PHE A 305 1.17 -11.17 6.80
CA PHE A 305 1.85 -9.95 7.25
C PHE A 305 1.17 -9.40 8.50
N ARG A 306 1.98 -9.04 9.48
CA ARG A 306 1.56 -8.41 10.73
C ARG A 306 2.35 -7.12 10.91
N GLY A 307 1.65 -6.02 11.06
CA GLY A 307 2.26 -4.71 11.23
C GLY A 307 1.27 -3.60 10.96
N ALA A 308 1.68 -2.37 11.27
CA ALA A 308 0.97 -1.16 10.90
C ALA A 308 1.11 -0.89 9.40
N HIS A 309 0.36 0.10 8.89
CA HIS A 309 0.56 0.60 7.53
C HIS A 309 2.05 0.96 7.32
N PRO A 310 2.68 0.56 6.19
CA PRO A 310 2.13 0.03 4.93
C PRO A 310 2.19 -1.50 4.76
N ALA A 311 1.93 -2.29 5.80
CA ALA A 311 1.96 -3.77 5.71
C ALA A 311 1.08 -4.35 4.59
N GLY A 312 -0.02 -3.66 4.23
CA GLY A 312 -0.94 -4.03 3.16
C GLY A 312 -0.42 -3.70 1.75
N ASN A 313 0.60 -2.84 1.62
CA ASN A 313 1.12 -2.47 0.31
C ASN A 313 1.83 -3.66 -0.33
N VAL A 314 1.49 -3.96 -1.57
CA VAL A 314 2.08 -5.10 -2.30
C VAL A 314 3.60 -4.93 -2.49
N GLY A 315 4.11 -3.70 -2.59
CA GLY A 315 5.55 -3.41 -2.67
C GLY A 315 6.31 -3.89 -1.43
N VAL A 316 5.76 -3.63 -0.24
CA VAL A 316 6.31 -4.12 1.03
C VAL A 316 6.32 -5.65 1.07
N GLN A 317 5.25 -6.28 0.58
CA GLN A 317 5.14 -7.74 0.54
C GLN A 317 6.15 -8.36 -0.42
N ILE A 318 6.33 -7.78 -1.61
CA ILE A 318 7.34 -8.19 -2.59
C ILE A 318 8.74 -8.11 -1.98
N HIS A 319 9.07 -6.98 -1.32
CA HIS A 319 10.37 -6.79 -0.68
C HIS A 319 10.72 -7.92 0.31
N HIS A 320 9.76 -8.31 1.14
CA HIS A 320 9.99 -9.34 2.16
C HIS A 320 9.96 -10.76 1.63
N ILE A 321 9.20 -11.02 0.56
CA ILE A 321 9.09 -12.37 -0.01
C ILE A 321 10.24 -12.62 -0.99
N HIS A 322 10.34 -11.76 -2.00
CA HIS A 322 11.32 -11.89 -3.07
C HIS A 322 11.45 -10.56 -3.84
N PRO A 323 12.40 -9.69 -3.48
CA PRO A 323 12.55 -8.36 -4.05
C PRO A 323 12.55 -8.35 -5.57
N CYS A 324 11.89 -7.34 -6.16
CA CYS A 324 11.81 -7.19 -7.61
C CYS A 324 12.96 -6.33 -8.16
N GLY A 325 13.15 -6.38 -9.46
CA GLY A 325 14.15 -5.61 -10.19
C GLY A 325 13.88 -5.65 -11.69
N VAL A 326 14.84 -5.19 -12.47
CA VAL A 326 14.74 -5.21 -13.94
C VAL A 326 15.04 -6.60 -14.53
N GLY A 327 14.65 -6.80 -15.79
CA GLY A 327 14.94 -8.04 -16.53
C GLY A 327 14.22 -9.24 -15.93
N GLU A 328 14.96 -10.30 -15.64
CA GLU A 328 14.44 -11.56 -15.10
C GLU A 328 13.80 -11.41 -13.70
N ASN A 329 14.07 -10.32 -12.99
CA ASN A 329 13.49 -10.02 -11.69
C ASN A 329 12.17 -9.24 -11.77
N THR A 330 11.64 -9.04 -12.98
CA THR A 330 10.33 -8.41 -13.19
C THR A 330 9.21 -9.26 -12.58
N VAL A 331 8.31 -8.61 -11.85
CA VAL A 331 7.13 -9.24 -11.26
C VAL A 331 5.87 -8.48 -11.66
N TRP A 332 4.72 -9.18 -11.62
CA TRP A 332 3.44 -8.55 -11.85
C TRP A 332 2.63 -8.43 -10.56
N THR A 333 1.77 -7.43 -10.52
CA THR A 333 0.86 -7.19 -9.40
C THR A 333 -0.55 -6.92 -9.89
N LEU A 334 -1.54 -7.38 -9.12
CA LEU A 334 -2.96 -7.10 -9.31
C LEU A 334 -3.61 -6.85 -7.95
N GLY A 335 -4.67 -6.05 -7.93
CA GLY A 335 -5.57 -5.96 -6.78
C GLY A 335 -6.62 -7.06 -6.78
N VAL A 336 -7.37 -7.17 -5.70
CA VAL A 336 -8.45 -8.17 -5.55
C VAL A 336 -9.55 -7.98 -6.61
N GLU A 337 -9.92 -6.74 -6.91
CA GLU A 337 -10.95 -6.40 -7.89
C GLU A 337 -10.52 -6.79 -9.32
N GLU A 338 -9.24 -6.62 -9.64
CA GLU A 338 -8.69 -7.01 -10.94
C GLU A 338 -8.66 -8.54 -11.09
N VAL A 339 -8.35 -9.27 -10.02
CA VAL A 339 -8.43 -10.75 -10.01
C VAL A 339 -9.88 -11.22 -10.20
N LEU A 340 -10.86 -10.55 -9.58
CA LEU A 340 -12.28 -10.84 -9.80
C LEU A 340 -12.71 -10.55 -11.24
N LEU A 341 -12.26 -9.45 -11.86
CA LEU A 341 -12.53 -9.16 -13.27
C LEU A 341 -11.99 -10.28 -14.18
N LEU A 342 -10.76 -10.74 -13.95
CA LEU A 342 -10.22 -11.89 -14.69
C LEU A 342 -11.05 -13.16 -14.45
N GLY A 343 -11.49 -13.40 -13.23
CA GLY A 343 -12.34 -14.54 -12.89
C GLY A 343 -13.68 -14.51 -13.64
N GLU A 344 -14.39 -13.39 -13.63
CA GLU A 344 -15.65 -13.20 -14.37
C GLU A 344 -15.46 -13.41 -15.87
N LEU A 345 -14.37 -12.86 -16.42
CA LEU A 345 -14.05 -12.98 -17.84
C LEU A 345 -13.84 -14.46 -18.23
N PHE A 346 -13.11 -15.23 -17.43
CA PHE A 346 -12.81 -16.63 -17.74
C PHE A 346 -13.91 -17.63 -17.35
N GLN A 347 -14.79 -17.29 -16.39
CA GLN A 347 -15.94 -18.15 -16.05
C GLN A 347 -17.16 -17.88 -16.94
N HIS A 348 -17.43 -16.60 -17.22
CA HIS A 348 -18.69 -16.17 -17.83
C HIS A 348 -18.53 -15.49 -19.20
N GLY A 349 -17.29 -15.25 -19.66
CA GLY A 349 -17.02 -14.55 -20.92
C GLY A 349 -17.47 -13.08 -20.89
N ARG A 350 -17.54 -12.45 -19.72
CA ARG A 350 -18.02 -11.08 -19.54
C ARG A 350 -16.95 -10.19 -18.95
N TYR A 351 -16.81 -8.99 -19.51
CA TYR A 351 -16.00 -7.94 -18.93
C TYR A 351 -16.82 -7.20 -17.87
N ASP A 352 -16.64 -7.56 -16.62
CA ASP A 352 -17.39 -7.00 -15.48
C ASP A 352 -16.44 -6.21 -14.55
N THR A 353 -16.64 -4.91 -14.50
CA THR A 353 -15.89 -3.98 -13.66
C THR A 353 -16.58 -3.68 -12.33
N THR A 354 -17.57 -4.48 -11.94
CA THR A 354 -18.26 -4.32 -10.65
C THR A 354 -17.27 -4.37 -9.51
N ARG A 355 -17.31 -3.36 -8.65
CA ARG A 355 -16.47 -3.26 -7.46
C ARG A 355 -17.20 -2.76 -6.24
N LEU A 356 -16.63 -3.01 -5.07
CA LEU A 356 -17.10 -2.53 -3.80
C LEU A 356 -16.21 -1.35 -3.34
N VAL A 357 -16.79 -0.16 -3.24
CA VAL A 357 -16.08 1.07 -2.89
C VAL A 357 -16.41 1.46 -1.46
N ALA A 358 -15.39 1.68 -0.64
CA ALA A 358 -15.53 2.24 0.70
C ALA A 358 -15.73 3.76 0.61
N ILE A 359 -16.79 4.27 1.21
CA ILE A 359 -17.02 5.69 1.47
C ILE A 359 -16.55 5.94 2.90
N SER A 360 -15.44 6.68 3.07
CA SER A 360 -14.73 6.79 4.34
C SER A 360 -14.24 8.21 4.61
N GLY A 361 -13.82 8.46 5.86
CA GLY A 361 -13.31 9.75 6.31
C GLY A 361 -14.32 10.53 7.12
N GLY A 362 -13.81 11.35 8.05
CA GLY A 362 -14.58 12.04 9.07
C GLY A 362 -15.61 13.05 8.57
N SER A 363 -15.49 13.49 7.30
CA SER A 363 -16.47 14.41 6.70
C SER A 363 -17.76 13.76 6.24
N PHE A 364 -17.85 12.44 6.13
CA PHE A 364 -19.09 11.75 5.81
C PHE A 364 -19.91 11.45 7.07
N SER A 365 -21.22 11.68 7.01
CA SER A 365 -22.11 11.42 8.15
C SER A 365 -22.35 9.92 8.41
N ASP A 366 -22.26 9.08 7.38
CA ASP A 366 -22.54 7.64 7.44
C ASP A 366 -21.58 6.87 6.53
N PRO A 367 -20.28 6.75 6.94
CA PRO A 367 -19.30 5.97 6.22
C PRO A 367 -19.76 4.52 6.01
N SER A 368 -19.68 4.01 4.77
CA SER A 368 -20.26 2.71 4.41
C SER A 368 -19.71 2.22 3.09
N TYR A 369 -20.12 1.02 2.64
CA TYR A 369 -19.72 0.49 1.34
C TYR A 369 -20.79 0.73 0.28
N VAL A 370 -20.34 0.99 -0.93
CA VAL A 370 -21.21 1.20 -2.10
C VAL A 370 -20.78 0.27 -3.23
N ARG A 371 -21.75 -0.49 -3.76
CA ARG A 371 -21.49 -1.31 -4.96
C ARG A 371 -21.71 -0.46 -6.20
N THR A 372 -20.71 -0.47 -7.08
CA THR A 372 -20.70 0.28 -8.34
C THR A 372 -19.83 -0.41 -9.38
N ARG A 373 -19.38 0.31 -10.41
CA ARG A 373 -18.39 -0.12 -11.40
C ARG A 373 -17.21 0.84 -11.43
N ALA A 374 -16.10 0.41 -12.04
CA ALA A 374 -14.91 1.25 -12.19
C ALA A 374 -15.24 2.55 -12.92
N GLY A 375 -14.62 3.64 -12.48
CA GLY A 375 -14.81 4.95 -13.10
C GLY A 375 -16.14 5.64 -12.79
N ALA A 376 -16.86 5.25 -11.73
CA ALA A 376 -18.11 5.87 -11.31
C ALA A 376 -17.97 7.37 -11.03
N ASN A 377 -18.97 8.19 -11.42
CA ASN A 377 -19.01 9.60 -11.03
C ASN A 377 -19.12 9.71 -9.50
N ILE A 378 -18.25 10.53 -8.90
CA ILE A 378 -18.11 10.62 -7.44
C ILE A 378 -19.37 11.22 -6.80
N GLY A 379 -19.93 12.30 -7.35
CA GLY A 379 -21.14 12.92 -6.79
C GLY A 379 -22.34 11.98 -6.80
N GLU A 380 -22.53 11.20 -7.87
CA GLU A 380 -23.58 10.19 -7.94
C GLU A 380 -23.31 9.00 -6.98
N LEU A 381 -22.04 8.64 -6.81
CA LEU A 381 -21.62 7.55 -5.91
C LEU A 381 -21.89 7.87 -4.44
N ILE A 382 -21.61 9.12 -4.02
CA ILE A 382 -21.84 9.59 -2.64
C ILE A 382 -23.23 10.18 -2.44
N ALA A 383 -24.10 10.14 -3.44
CA ALA A 383 -25.44 10.66 -3.34
C ALA A 383 -26.21 10.04 -2.15
N GLY A 384 -26.84 10.90 -1.34
CA GLY A 384 -27.53 10.51 -0.11
C GLY A 384 -26.64 10.49 1.15
N GLN A 385 -25.35 10.74 1.03
CA GLN A 385 -24.47 11.07 2.14
C GLN A 385 -24.57 12.57 2.47
N THR A 386 -24.52 12.92 3.74
CA THR A 386 -24.28 14.29 4.15
C THR A 386 -22.77 14.48 4.27
N LEU A 387 -22.24 15.44 3.52
CA LEU A 387 -20.83 15.82 3.55
C LEU A 387 -20.67 17.07 4.40
N GLU A 388 -19.66 17.11 5.26
CA GLU A 388 -19.30 18.29 6.03
C GLU A 388 -18.94 19.45 5.06
N PRO A 389 -19.42 20.70 5.33
CA PRO A 389 -19.05 21.83 4.48
C PRO A 389 -17.53 22.04 4.37
N ASN A 390 -17.08 22.46 3.19
CA ASN A 390 -15.66 22.71 2.92
C ASN A 390 -14.76 21.48 3.14
N SER A 391 -15.18 20.35 2.60
CA SER A 391 -14.41 19.11 2.63
C SER A 391 -13.71 18.84 1.31
N ARG A 392 -12.54 18.20 1.41
CA ARG A 392 -11.81 17.65 0.28
C ARG A 392 -12.28 16.24 0.01
N ILE A 393 -12.72 15.99 -1.20
CA ILE A 393 -13.04 14.64 -1.69
C ILE A 393 -11.81 14.08 -2.41
N ILE A 394 -11.50 12.84 -2.12
CA ILE A 394 -10.30 12.13 -2.60
C ILE A 394 -10.75 10.81 -3.22
N SER A 395 -10.35 10.53 -4.45
CA SER A 395 -10.40 9.20 -5.04
C SER A 395 -9.20 8.41 -4.52
N GLY A 396 -9.45 7.34 -3.77
CA GLY A 396 -8.43 6.63 -3.01
C GLY A 396 -8.35 7.06 -1.53
N ASP A 397 -7.26 6.72 -0.88
CA ASP A 397 -6.96 7.04 0.52
C ASP A 397 -6.33 8.44 0.70
N VAL A 398 -6.19 8.89 1.95
CA VAL A 398 -5.64 10.22 2.27
C VAL A 398 -4.14 10.36 2.02
N LEU A 399 -3.40 9.26 1.84
CA LEU A 399 -1.94 9.26 1.65
C LEU A 399 -1.55 9.28 0.17
N SER A 400 -2.21 8.45 -0.66
CA SER A 400 -1.85 8.23 -2.05
C SER A 400 -2.92 8.66 -3.06
N GLY A 401 -4.13 8.95 -2.61
CA GLY A 401 -5.28 9.29 -3.45
C GLY A 401 -5.19 10.65 -4.13
N ILE A 402 -6.07 10.88 -5.07
CA ILE A 402 -6.13 12.10 -5.90
C ILE A 402 -7.35 12.92 -5.54
N GLN A 403 -7.16 14.22 -5.24
CA GLN A 403 -8.27 15.13 -5.02
C GLN A 403 -9.18 15.20 -6.26
N LYS A 404 -10.47 15.07 -6.05
CA LYS A 404 -11.53 15.17 -7.06
C LYS A 404 -12.62 16.12 -6.59
N SER A 405 -13.45 16.56 -7.52
CA SER A 405 -14.73 17.22 -7.24
C SER A 405 -15.88 16.21 -7.34
N GLU A 406 -17.08 16.60 -6.94
CA GLU A 406 -18.30 15.79 -7.15
C GLU A 406 -18.56 15.49 -8.65
N GLU A 407 -18.14 16.37 -9.56
CA GLU A 407 -18.22 16.12 -11.00
C GLU A 407 -17.13 15.17 -11.53
N GLY A 408 -16.11 14.88 -10.71
CA GLY A 408 -15.03 13.98 -11.07
C GLY A 408 -15.43 12.51 -11.00
N PHE A 409 -14.49 11.65 -11.39
CA PHE A 409 -14.70 10.22 -11.48
C PHE A 409 -13.71 9.45 -10.61
N LEU A 410 -14.15 8.33 -10.07
CA LEU A 410 -13.34 7.37 -9.32
C LEU A 410 -12.23 6.82 -10.23
N GLY A 411 -11.00 6.80 -9.75
CA GLY A 411 -9.88 6.21 -10.48
C GLY A 411 -10.12 4.73 -10.79
N PHE A 412 -9.59 4.25 -11.92
CA PHE A 412 -9.86 2.89 -12.37
C PHE A 412 -9.44 1.81 -11.37
N PHE A 413 -8.40 2.04 -10.59
CA PHE A 413 -7.91 1.10 -9.58
C PHE A 413 -8.38 1.41 -8.15
N ASP A 414 -9.08 2.54 -7.95
CA ASP A 414 -9.50 2.96 -6.63
C ASP A 414 -10.74 2.19 -6.15
N ASN A 415 -10.72 1.77 -4.91
CA ASN A 415 -11.80 1.08 -4.21
C ASN A 415 -12.25 1.83 -2.94
N GLN A 416 -11.86 3.11 -2.84
CA GLN A 416 -12.17 4.01 -1.72
C GLN A 416 -12.42 5.41 -2.23
N VAL A 417 -13.40 6.10 -1.63
CA VAL A 417 -13.59 7.55 -1.71
C VAL A 417 -13.49 8.10 -0.30
N THR A 418 -12.51 8.96 -0.06
CA THR A 418 -12.28 9.55 1.25
C THR A 418 -12.66 11.02 1.26
N ALA A 419 -13.28 11.49 2.34
CA ALA A 419 -13.53 12.92 2.54
C ALA A 419 -13.03 13.38 3.91
N ILE A 420 -12.26 14.48 3.89
CA ILE A 420 -11.72 15.15 5.08
C ILE A 420 -11.94 16.66 4.99
N PRO A 421 -12.10 17.38 6.12
CA PRO A 421 -12.24 18.82 6.10
C PRO A 421 -11.00 19.53 5.56
N GLU A 422 -11.20 20.67 4.86
CA GLU A 422 -10.09 21.54 4.50
C GLU A 422 -9.54 22.25 5.74
N GLY A 423 -8.23 22.11 5.98
CA GLY A 423 -7.54 22.65 7.14
C GLY A 423 -6.97 24.06 6.91
N ASN A 424 -7.84 25.05 6.69
CA ASN A 424 -7.43 26.43 6.41
C ASN A 424 -7.20 27.27 7.67
N GLU A 425 -7.34 26.70 8.87
CA GLU A 425 -7.20 27.41 10.13
C GLU A 425 -5.75 27.46 10.58
N ALA A 426 -5.26 28.67 10.93
CA ALA A 426 -3.95 28.84 11.57
C ALA A 426 -4.09 28.67 13.09
N GLU A 427 -3.23 27.88 13.70
CA GLU A 427 -3.15 27.69 15.15
C GLU A 427 -1.97 28.45 15.73
N VAL A 428 -2.23 29.35 16.67
CA VAL A 428 -1.19 30.09 17.40
C VAL A 428 -0.50 29.13 18.37
N PHE A 429 0.83 29.00 18.27
CA PHE A 429 1.64 28.06 19.06
C PHE A 429 1.19 26.59 18.98
N GLY A 430 0.48 26.19 17.94
CA GLY A 430 -0.04 24.84 17.79
C GLY A 430 1.03 23.74 17.78
N TRP A 431 2.29 24.07 17.47
CA TRP A 431 3.44 23.17 17.55
C TRP A 431 3.87 22.85 19.00
N LEU A 432 3.57 23.74 19.95
CA LEU A 432 3.92 23.59 21.36
C LEU A 432 2.72 23.08 22.18
N LEU A 433 1.56 23.65 21.96
CA LEU A 433 0.32 23.34 22.70
C LEU A 433 -0.81 23.11 21.68
N PRO A 434 -0.88 21.93 21.06
CA PRO A 434 -1.96 21.63 20.13
C PRO A 434 -3.30 21.64 20.88
N LEU A 435 -4.22 22.51 20.47
CA LEU A 435 -5.58 22.60 21.05
C LEU A 435 -6.47 21.42 20.63
N LYS A 436 -6.17 20.84 19.48
CA LYS A 436 -6.87 19.66 18.94
C LYS A 436 -5.88 18.50 18.81
N PRO A 437 -6.30 17.25 19.00
CA PRO A 437 -5.45 16.08 18.73
C PRO A 437 -4.95 16.10 17.28
N ARG A 438 -3.72 15.71 17.06
CA ARG A 438 -3.09 15.63 15.73
C ARG A 438 -2.46 14.28 15.53
N ALA A 439 -2.68 13.70 14.36
CA ALA A 439 -1.94 12.52 13.94
C ALA A 439 -0.48 12.92 13.69
N SER A 440 0.46 12.26 14.37
CA SER A 440 1.90 12.49 14.21
C SER A 440 2.67 11.26 14.66
N ILE A 441 3.75 10.94 13.98
CA ILE A 441 4.67 9.86 14.37
C ILE A 441 5.52 10.25 15.61
N SER A 442 5.63 11.55 15.89
CA SER A 442 6.41 12.10 17.03
C SER A 442 5.64 13.24 17.72
N PRO A 443 4.50 12.94 18.36
CA PRO A 443 3.68 13.98 18.97
C PRO A 443 4.39 14.59 20.20
N THR A 444 4.33 15.92 20.34
CA THR A 444 4.84 16.63 21.54
C THR A 444 4.06 16.23 22.79
N ILE A 445 2.76 16.02 22.66
CA ILE A 445 1.87 15.49 23.70
C ILE A 445 1.31 14.17 23.18
N PRO A 446 1.41 13.07 23.95
CA PRO A 446 0.85 11.79 23.52
C PRO A 446 -0.63 11.92 23.18
N VAL A 447 -1.02 11.46 22.01
CA VAL A 447 -2.42 11.37 21.61
C VAL A 447 -2.96 10.05 22.12
N LEU A 448 -3.98 10.12 22.98
CA LEU A 448 -4.63 8.96 23.57
C LEU A 448 -5.92 8.57 22.85
N SER A 449 -6.21 9.16 21.69
CA SER A 449 -7.42 8.89 20.92
C SER A 449 -7.07 8.04 19.71
N ASP A 450 -7.82 6.96 19.50
CA ASP A 450 -7.74 6.11 18.33
C ASP A 450 -8.53 6.68 17.14
N ASN A 451 -9.29 7.78 17.35
CA ASN A 451 -10.11 8.45 16.34
C ASN A 451 -9.83 9.95 16.37
N ILE A 452 -9.12 10.44 15.36
CA ILE A 452 -8.81 11.85 15.18
C ILE A 452 -9.52 12.36 13.93
N HIS A 453 -10.23 13.48 14.08
CA HIS A 453 -10.79 14.21 12.95
C HIS A 453 -9.66 14.93 12.21
N ILE A 454 -9.13 14.28 11.18
CA ILE A 454 -7.97 14.75 10.42
C ILE A 454 -8.43 15.73 9.36
N THR A 455 -7.64 16.79 9.16
CA THR A 455 -7.85 17.82 8.13
C THR A 455 -6.71 17.83 7.12
N THR A 456 -6.85 18.58 6.04
CA THR A 456 -5.77 18.77 5.04
C THR A 456 -4.63 19.66 5.53
N ASN A 457 -4.67 20.18 6.76
CA ASN A 457 -3.63 21.04 7.30
C ASN A 457 -2.31 20.27 7.49
N SER A 458 -1.28 20.67 6.77
CA SER A 458 0.05 20.07 6.88
C SER A 458 0.80 20.44 8.16
N HIS A 459 0.28 21.38 8.97
CA HIS A 459 0.89 21.92 10.19
C HIS A 459 2.35 22.37 10.01
N GLY A 460 2.70 22.83 8.84
CA GLY A 460 4.03 23.30 8.50
C GLY A 460 4.18 23.63 7.02
N GLU A 461 5.28 24.28 6.68
CA GLU A 461 5.63 24.66 5.31
C GLU A 461 6.76 23.79 4.77
N LYS A 462 6.89 23.75 3.45
CA LYS A 462 8.02 23.09 2.79
C LYS A 462 9.33 23.74 3.20
N ARG A 463 10.27 22.92 3.66
CA ARG A 463 11.61 23.34 4.14
C ARG A 463 12.71 22.59 3.39
N ALA A 464 13.96 22.94 3.69
CA ALA A 464 15.12 22.22 3.17
C ALA A 464 15.04 20.72 3.55
N PHE A 465 15.47 19.87 2.62
CA PHE A 465 15.49 18.43 2.84
C PHE A 465 16.63 18.07 3.79
N VAL A 466 16.28 17.77 5.05
CA VAL A 466 17.23 17.40 6.10
C VAL A 466 17.36 15.88 6.22
N VAL A 467 18.50 15.43 6.73
CA VAL A 467 18.71 14.03 7.10
C VAL A 467 18.26 13.86 8.54
N ASN A 468 17.21 13.07 8.73
CA ASN A 468 16.73 12.62 10.02
C ASN A 468 16.30 11.14 9.88
N ASN A 469 15.83 10.53 10.92
CA ASN A 469 15.44 9.12 10.90
C ASN A 469 13.90 8.94 10.82
N ASP A 470 13.17 9.94 10.36
CA ASP A 470 11.70 9.90 10.35
C ASP A 470 11.17 8.90 9.31
N TYR A 471 11.80 8.85 8.14
CA TYR A 471 11.37 7.94 7.07
C TYR A 471 11.65 6.48 7.42
N GLU A 472 12.82 6.22 7.97
CA GLU A 472 13.27 4.88 8.35
C GLU A 472 12.42 4.27 9.49
N GLN A 473 11.74 5.09 10.28
CA GLN A 473 10.81 4.62 11.33
C GLN A 473 9.51 4.07 10.76
N VAL A 474 9.07 4.58 9.61
CA VAL A 474 7.78 4.22 9.00
C VAL A 474 7.92 3.34 7.75
N MET A 475 9.14 3.17 7.26
CA MET A 475 9.46 2.32 6.10
C MET A 475 9.86 0.91 6.57
N PRO A 476 9.01 -0.11 6.43
CA PRO A 476 9.32 -1.48 6.82
C PRO A 476 10.12 -2.25 5.76
N MET A 477 10.87 -1.55 4.91
CA MET A 477 11.76 -2.11 3.89
C MET A 477 13.20 -1.73 4.23
N ASP A 478 14.16 -2.55 3.80
CA ASP A 478 15.60 -2.32 4.05
C ASP A 478 16.21 -1.40 2.99
N ILE A 479 15.65 -0.19 2.89
CA ILE A 479 16.00 0.84 1.92
C ILE A 479 16.36 2.13 2.64
N TYR A 480 17.48 2.74 2.26
CA TYR A 480 17.90 4.05 2.76
C TYR A 480 17.14 5.17 2.05
N LEU A 481 15.85 5.35 2.42
CA LEU A 481 14.93 6.22 1.71
C LEU A 481 15.42 7.67 1.61
N THR A 482 15.99 8.22 2.70
CA THR A 482 16.53 9.59 2.71
C THR A 482 17.62 9.77 1.65
N GLN A 483 18.54 8.82 1.51
CA GLN A 483 19.63 8.84 0.55
C GLN A 483 19.12 8.66 -0.87
N LEU A 484 18.21 7.72 -1.07
CA LEU A 484 17.57 7.48 -2.37
C LEU A 484 16.86 8.74 -2.88
N MET A 485 16.05 9.41 -2.06
CA MET A 485 15.37 10.63 -2.47
C MET A 485 16.35 11.75 -2.86
N LYS A 486 17.49 11.84 -2.17
CA LYS A 486 18.53 12.80 -2.51
C LYS A 486 19.26 12.46 -3.80
N SER A 487 19.55 11.18 -4.07
CA SER A 487 20.16 10.77 -5.34
C SER A 487 19.23 11.05 -6.52
N ILE A 488 17.91 10.89 -6.34
CA ILE A 488 16.92 11.28 -7.37
C ILE A 488 16.98 12.78 -7.64
N ILE A 489 16.99 13.63 -6.60
CA ILE A 489 17.02 15.09 -6.74
C ILE A 489 18.26 15.57 -7.49
N VAL A 490 19.41 14.94 -7.27
CA VAL A 490 20.67 15.29 -7.97
C VAL A 490 20.89 14.51 -9.26
N ASN A 491 19.94 13.62 -9.62
CA ASN A 491 19.95 12.83 -10.83
C ASN A 491 21.16 11.87 -10.94
N ASP A 492 21.55 11.26 -9.81
CA ASP A 492 22.62 10.27 -9.71
C ASP A 492 22.06 8.85 -9.91
N LEU A 493 22.15 8.35 -11.14
CA LEU A 493 21.54 7.10 -11.58
C LEU A 493 22.15 5.88 -10.87
N GLU A 494 23.47 5.83 -10.73
CA GLU A 494 24.17 4.73 -10.09
C GLU A 494 23.75 4.61 -8.62
N SER A 495 23.66 5.75 -7.92
CA SER A 495 23.16 5.78 -6.54
C SER A 495 21.66 5.42 -6.45
N MET A 496 20.82 5.85 -7.41
CA MET A 496 19.40 5.46 -7.43
C MET A 496 19.25 3.94 -7.53
N GLU A 497 19.99 3.30 -8.44
CA GLU A 497 19.96 1.86 -8.63
C GLU A 497 20.50 1.12 -7.40
N GLY A 498 21.67 1.53 -6.91
CA GLY A 498 22.31 0.91 -5.74
C GLY A 498 21.53 1.08 -4.44
N LEU A 499 20.64 2.08 -4.33
CA LEU A 499 19.79 2.34 -3.17
C LEU A 499 18.38 1.74 -3.31
N GLY A 500 18.08 1.01 -4.39
CA GLY A 500 16.85 0.21 -4.49
C GLY A 500 15.64 0.93 -5.10
N ILE A 501 15.83 1.87 -6.03
CA ILE A 501 14.73 2.59 -6.71
C ILE A 501 13.74 1.64 -7.38
N TYR A 502 14.18 0.46 -7.83
CA TYR A 502 13.36 -0.52 -8.52
C TYR A 502 12.32 -1.21 -7.62
N GLU A 503 12.54 -1.22 -6.31
CA GLU A 503 11.65 -1.89 -5.36
C GLU A 503 10.48 -1.01 -4.91
N LEU A 504 10.60 0.31 -5.08
CA LEU A 504 9.61 1.27 -4.60
C LEU A 504 8.68 1.76 -5.70
N VAL A 505 7.47 2.12 -5.30
CA VAL A 505 6.57 2.95 -6.09
C VAL A 505 5.96 4.05 -5.21
N PRO A 506 5.28 5.06 -5.76
CA PRO A 506 4.80 6.21 -4.98
C PRO A 506 3.98 5.84 -3.74
N GLU A 507 3.11 4.84 -3.80
CA GLU A 507 2.31 4.38 -2.65
C GLU A 507 3.18 3.87 -1.48
N ASP A 508 4.35 3.30 -1.75
CA ASP A 508 5.23 2.75 -0.72
C ASP A 508 5.91 3.84 0.12
N VAL A 509 6.03 5.06 -0.43
CA VAL A 509 6.65 6.21 0.26
C VAL A 509 5.63 7.22 0.79
N ALA A 510 4.33 6.99 0.60
CA ALA A 510 3.27 7.92 0.97
C ALA A 510 3.22 8.17 2.48
N LEU A 511 3.38 7.13 3.30
CA LEU A 511 3.48 7.28 4.76
C LEU A 511 4.74 8.04 5.18
N ALA A 512 5.87 7.86 4.49
CA ALA A 512 7.10 8.62 4.74
C ALA A 512 6.92 10.11 4.35
N GLU A 513 6.13 10.40 3.33
CA GLU A 513 5.76 11.77 2.96
C GLU A 513 4.91 12.43 4.05
N PHE A 514 3.93 11.72 4.62
CA PHE A 514 3.17 12.18 5.79
C PHE A 514 4.09 12.44 6.99
N ALA A 515 5.02 11.55 7.28
CA ALA A 515 5.98 11.65 8.37
C ALA A 515 6.99 12.80 8.17
N CYS A 516 7.17 13.30 6.95
CA CYS A 516 8.20 14.25 6.58
C CYS A 516 8.06 15.60 7.29
N VAL A 517 8.96 15.91 8.23
CA VAL A 517 8.99 17.20 8.93
C VAL A 517 9.31 18.37 7.99
N SER A 518 9.98 18.11 6.86
CA SER A 518 10.35 19.11 5.84
C SER A 518 9.31 19.26 4.74
N LYS A 519 8.22 18.50 4.80
CA LYS A 519 7.10 18.51 3.82
C LYS A 519 7.58 18.37 2.37
N GLN A 520 8.50 17.43 2.14
CA GLN A 520 8.98 17.11 0.80
C GLN A 520 7.99 16.20 0.08
N PRO A 521 7.70 16.42 -1.22
CA PRO A 521 6.78 15.60 -2.00
C PRO A 521 7.48 14.31 -2.47
N LEU A 522 7.63 13.33 -1.58
CA LEU A 522 8.43 12.13 -1.83
C LEU A 522 7.86 11.27 -2.96
N GLN A 523 6.54 11.16 -3.06
CA GLN A 523 5.87 10.44 -4.14
C GLN A 523 6.20 11.04 -5.51
N GLN A 524 6.14 12.37 -5.61
CA GLN A 524 6.49 13.09 -6.84
C GLN A 524 7.97 12.95 -7.18
N ILE A 525 8.86 13.05 -6.19
CA ILE A 525 10.31 12.88 -6.37
C ILE A 525 10.58 11.46 -6.90
N LEU A 526 9.99 10.42 -6.28
CA LEU A 526 10.17 9.05 -6.72
C LEU A 526 9.67 8.83 -8.15
N ARG A 527 8.51 9.41 -8.52
CA ARG A 527 7.99 9.31 -9.89
C ARG A 527 8.93 9.95 -10.91
N GLN A 528 9.54 11.10 -10.57
CA GLN A 528 10.56 11.74 -11.42
C GLN A 528 11.81 10.85 -11.60
N GLY A 529 12.23 10.18 -10.51
CA GLY A 529 13.30 9.18 -10.57
C GLY A 529 12.98 8.03 -11.52
N HIS A 530 11.79 7.46 -11.40
CA HIS A 530 11.32 6.40 -12.31
C HIS A 530 11.29 6.87 -13.77
N ASP A 531 10.76 8.05 -14.04
CA ASP A 531 10.71 8.61 -15.40
C ASP A 531 12.12 8.79 -15.98
N THR A 532 13.07 9.18 -15.15
CA THR A 532 14.48 9.29 -15.53
C THR A 532 15.10 7.92 -15.83
N MET A 533 14.90 6.94 -14.96
CA MET A 533 15.41 5.58 -15.15
C MET A 533 14.84 4.93 -16.40
N ILE A 534 13.54 5.06 -16.67
CA ILE A 534 12.88 4.53 -17.88
C ILE A 534 13.40 5.22 -19.15
N ALA A 535 13.73 6.50 -19.09
CA ALA A 535 14.20 7.24 -20.27
C ALA A 535 15.65 6.91 -20.65
N GLN A 536 16.44 6.38 -19.72
CA GLN A 536 17.86 6.08 -19.89
C GLN A 536 18.17 4.58 -19.99
N GLY A 537 17.25 3.70 -19.56
CA GLY A 537 17.31 2.25 -19.74
C GLY A 537 16.63 1.82 -21.00
#